data_0c34ab30a5b705fb9b8f520170e89123
#
_entry.id   0c34ab30a5b705fb9b8f520170e89123
#
_cell.length_a   1.000
_cell.length_b   1.000
_cell.length_c   1.000
_cell.angle_alpha   90.00
_cell.angle_beta   90.00
_cell.angle_gamma   90.00
#
_symmetry.space_group_name_H-M   'P 1'
#
loop_
_entity.id
_entity.type
_entity.pdbx_description
1 polymer ?
#
loop_
_entity_poly.entity_id
_entity_poly.type
_entity_poly.pdbx_seq_one_letter_code
_entity_poly.pdbx_strand_id
1 'polypeptide(L)'
;AVNAYAEQFAVADLDDDGTPEVIILTNQHIHSEPILVLRWQDGQIYGYNEVGRGMQGLKADGTSGWSDGAFHNGTHRDQYTSSGDGPDRREQLYLSELIVADGSGEFYLSGQEVTQAEYEAAEAAQDAKPDAVWYNLLPEIIADLFGQ
;
A
#
# COMPACT_ATOMS: atom_id res chain seq x y z
N ALA A 1 3.84 19.22 22.14
CA ALA A 1 3.63 17.96 21.42
C ALA A 1 2.67 18.22 20.26
N VAL A 2 3.04 17.84 19.04
CA VAL A 2 2.13 17.89 17.91
C VAL A 2 1.22 16.66 18.01
N ASN A 3 -0.08 16.88 18.13
CA ASN A 3 -1.04 15.78 18.15
C ASN A 3 -1.17 15.19 16.74
N ALA A 4 -1.01 13.88 16.62
CA ALA A 4 -1.31 13.17 15.41
C ALA A 4 -2.84 13.09 15.21
N TYR A 5 -3.32 13.42 14.03
CA TYR A 5 -4.72 13.22 13.63
C TYR A 5 -4.80 12.69 12.20
N ALA A 6 -5.86 11.97 11.94
CA ALA A 6 -6.13 11.49 10.60
C ALA A 6 -6.54 12.65 9.69
N GLU A 7 -5.95 12.73 8.51
CA GLU A 7 -6.14 13.83 7.55
C GLU A 7 -6.94 13.40 6.34
N GLN A 8 -6.59 12.24 5.79
CA GLN A 8 -7.24 11.65 4.62
C GLN A 8 -7.43 10.15 4.78
N PHE A 9 -8.32 9.58 4.00
CA PHE A 9 -8.45 8.14 3.87
C PHE A 9 -8.70 7.71 2.43
N ALA A 10 -8.34 6.48 2.12
CA ALA A 10 -8.72 5.79 0.90
C ALA A 10 -9.31 4.41 1.25
N VAL A 11 -10.04 3.84 0.33
CA VAL A 11 -10.59 2.49 0.45
C VAL A 11 -10.12 1.69 -0.75
N ALA A 12 -9.43 0.59 -0.50
CA ALA A 12 -8.91 -0.28 -1.54
C ALA A 12 -8.79 -1.73 -1.02
N ASP A 13 -9.03 -2.68 -1.89
CA ASP A 13 -8.81 -4.09 -1.61
C ASP A 13 -7.32 -4.40 -1.79
N LEU A 14 -6.58 -4.39 -0.69
CA LEU A 14 -5.11 -4.48 -0.71
C LEU A 14 -4.57 -5.87 -1.01
N ASP A 15 -5.34 -6.93 -0.73
CA ASP A 15 -4.92 -8.32 -0.91
C ASP A 15 -5.76 -9.09 -1.95
N ASP A 16 -6.70 -8.39 -2.63
CA ASP A 16 -7.58 -8.96 -3.66
C ASP A 16 -8.49 -10.09 -3.13
N ASP A 17 -8.90 -9.97 -1.87
CA ASP A 17 -9.81 -10.94 -1.24
C ASP A 17 -11.30 -10.58 -1.42
N GLY A 18 -11.60 -9.41 -1.96
CA GLY A 18 -12.93 -8.86 -2.18
C GLY A 18 -13.45 -8.03 -1.00
N THR A 19 -12.69 -7.89 0.06
CA THR A 19 -13.03 -7.07 1.23
C THR A 19 -12.06 -5.89 1.33
N PRO A 20 -12.49 -4.66 1.09
CA PRO A 20 -11.57 -3.54 1.07
C PRO A 20 -11.09 -3.16 2.47
N GLU A 21 -9.85 -2.75 2.57
CA GLU A 21 -9.25 -2.07 3.71
C GLU A 21 -9.49 -0.56 3.65
N VAL A 22 -9.40 0.09 4.81
CA VAL A 22 -9.36 1.55 4.93
C VAL A 22 -7.94 1.99 5.23
N ILE A 23 -7.38 2.80 4.37
CA ILE A 23 -6.02 3.32 4.49
C ILE A 23 -6.08 4.76 4.99
N ILE A 24 -5.42 5.04 6.10
CA ILE A 24 -5.45 6.34 6.75
C ILE A 24 -4.09 7.04 6.62
N LEU A 25 -4.14 8.28 6.16
CA LEU A 25 -3.04 9.20 6.12
C LEU A 25 -3.19 10.18 7.28
N THR A 26 -2.15 10.37 8.08
CA THR A 26 -2.16 11.34 9.18
C THR A 26 -1.39 12.60 8.83
N ASN A 27 -1.60 13.67 9.61
CA ASN A 27 -0.85 14.93 9.49
C ASN A 27 0.65 14.79 9.78
N GLN A 28 1.09 13.64 10.26
CA GLN A 28 2.51 13.35 10.53
C GLN A 28 3.15 12.47 9.46
N HIS A 29 2.46 12.26 8.35
CA HIS A 29 3.00 11.49 7.24
C HIS A 29 4.26 12.16 6.65
N ILE A 30 5.19 11.33 6.27
CA ILE A 30 6.39 11.74 5.54
C ILE A 30 6.21 11.27 4.10
N HIS A 31 6.40 12.18 3.15
CA HIS A 31 6.27 11.89 1.72
C HIS A 31 4.87 11.40 1.26
N SER A 32 3.80 11.82 1.95
CA SER A 32 2.41 11.43 1.63
C SER A 32 2.16 9.92 1.69
N GLU A 33 2.85 9.24 2.57
CA GLU A 33 2.68 7.81 2.79
C GLU A 33 1.61 7.54 3.85
N PRO A 34 0.75 6.53 3.65
CA PRO A 34 -0.21 6.13 4.67
C PRO A 34 0.50 5.60 5.91
N ILE A 35 -0.12 5.79 7.05
CA ILE A 35 0.46 5.36 8.34
C ILE A 35 -0.31 4.19 8.95
N LEU A 36 -1.59 4.06 8.64
CA LEU A 36 -2.45 3.05 9.24
C LEU A 36 -3.34 2.38 8.20
N VAL A 37 -3.35 1.06 8.20
CA VAL A 37 -4.31 0.24 7.46
C VAL A 37 -5.28 -0.38 8.44
N LEU A 38 -6.58 -0.20 8.23
CA LEU A 38 -7.65 -0.83 9.00
C LEU A 38 -8.26 -1.96 8.20
N ARG A 39 -8.26 -3.15 8.75
CA ARG A 39 -8.83 -4.36 8.18
C ARG A 39 -9.96 -4.89 9.04
N TRP A 40 -11.07 -5.24 8.40
CA TRP A 40 -12.15 -5.99 9.02
C TRP A 40 -11.84 -7.49 8.97
N GLN A 41 -11.89 -8.14 10.11
CA GLN A 41 -11.64 -9.58 10.23
C GLN A 41 -12.47 -10.14 11.39
N ASP A 42 -13.26 -11.16 11.13
CA ASP A 42 -14.02 -11.92 12.15
C ASP A 42 -14.86 -11.06 13.11
N GLY A 43 -15.50 -10.02 12.59
CA GLY A 43 -16.34 -9.14 13.39
C GLY A 43 -15.60 -8.03 14.14
N GLN A 44 -14.31 -7.85 13.89
CA GLN A 44 -13.46 -6.84 14.53
C GLN A 44 -12.65 -6.05 13.51
N ILE A 45 -12.22 -4.86 13.90
CA ILE A 45 -11.30 -4.03 13.12
C ILE A 45 -9.92 -4.14 13.75
N TYR A 46 -8.95 -4.52 12.93
CA TYR A 46 -7.53 -4.52 13.30
C TYR A 46 -6.78 -3.43 12.56
N GLY A 47 -5.85 -2.78 13.25
CA GLY A 47 -4.99 -1.75 12.69
C GLY A 47 -3.58 -2.27 12.44
N TYR A 48 -3.03 -1.96 11.27
CA TYR A 48 -1.66 -2.28 10.88
C TYR A 48 -0.90 -0.99 10.58
N ASN A 49 0.23 -0.80 11.23
CA ASN A 49 1.07 0.36 10.93
C ASN A 49 1.84 0.15 9.63
N GLU A 50 1.82 1.15 8.78
CA GLU A 50 2.74 1.25 7.66
C GLU A 50 3.97 2.03 8.08
N VAL A 51 5.15 1.58 7.71
CA VAL A 51 6.42 2.15 8.16
C VAL A 51 7.26 2.56 6.96
N GLY A 52 7.79 3.76 7.01
CA GLY A 52 8.71 4.27 6.01
C GLY A 52 8.06 4.43 4.64
N ARG A 53 8.66 3.86 3.62
CA ARG A 53 8.22 3.95 2.22
C ARG A 53 7.56 2.65 1.75
N GLY A 54 6.75 2.06 2.62
CA GLY A 54 6.14 0.75 2.39
C GLY A 54 4.91 0.79 1.48
N MET A 55 4.28 1.95 1.29
CA MET A 55 3.10 2.08 0.41
C MET A 55 3.12 3.44 -0.28
N GLN A 56 3.64 3.47 -1.50
CA GLN A 56 3.76 4.70 -2.30
C GLN A 56 2.86 4.61 -3.53
N GLY A 57 2.18 5.71 -3.88
CA GLY A 57 1.38 5.77 -5.09
C GLY A 57 0.32 4.68 -5.15
N LEU A 58 -0.49 4.53 -4.09
CA LEU A 58 -1.54 3.52 -4.00
C LEU A 58 -2.47 3.59 -5.21
N LYS A 59 -2.67 2.46 -5.86
CA LYS A 59 -3.57 2.31 -7.01
C LYS A 59 -4.95 1.82 -6.57
N ALA A 60 -5.95 2.05 -7.40
CA ALA A 60 -7.33 1.66 -7.13
C ALA A 60 -7.50 0.13 -6.97
N ASP A 61 -6.60 -0.65 -7.54
CA ASP A 61 -6.58 -2.11 -7.44
C ASP A 61 -5.82 -2.64 -6.20
N GLY A 62 -5.42 -1.77 -5.27
CA GLY A 62 -4.73 -2.11 -4.03
C GLY A 62 -3.22 -2.32 -4.17
N THR A 63 -2.66 -2.21 -5.37
CA THR A 63 -1.21 -2.27 -5.56
C THR A 63 -0.56 -0.93 -5.25
N SER A 64 0.70 -0.95 -4.82
CA SER A 64 1.46 0.26 -4.52
C SER A 64 2.96 0.04 -4.71
N GLY A 65 3.69 1.13 -4.84
CA GLY A 65 5.14 1.11 -4.82
C GLY A 65 5.69 0.97 -3.40
N TRP A 66 6.89 0.48 -3.31
CA TRP A 66 7.67 0.41 -2.06
C TRP A 66 9.13 0.74 -2.33
N SER A 67 9.85 1.15 -1.29
CA SER A 67 11.29 1.43 -1.39
C SER A 67 11.97 1.18 -0.05
N ASP A 68 13.06 0.42 -0.12
CA ASP A 68 14.01 0.25 0.99
C ASP A 68 15.31 1.01 0.66
N GLY A 69 15.16 2.25 0.24
CA GLY A 69 16.25 3.13 -0.19
C GLY A 69 16.45 3.17 -1.69
N ALA A 70 17.57 3.78 -2.12
CA ALA A 70 17.87 4.02 -3.54
C ALA A 70 18.23 2.76 -4.32
N PHE A 71 18.53 1.67 -3.63
CA PHE A 71 19.10 0.46 -4.20
C PHE A 71 18.15 -0.74 -4.19
N HIS A 72 16.97 -0.60 -3.59
CA HIS A 72 16.00 -1.68 -3.51
C HIS A 72 14.59 -1.09 -3.47
N ASN A 73 13.81 -1.33 -4.51
CA ASN A 73 12.45 -0.82 -4.65
C ASN A 73 11.64 -1.65 -5.65
N GLY A 74 10.36 -1.37 -5.74
CA GLY A 74 9.47 -2.05 -6.68
C GLY A 74 8.00 -1.80 -6.40
N THR A 75 7.17 -2.75 -6.80
CA THR A 75 5.72 -2.77 -6.61
C THR A 75 5.31 -3.97 -5.79
N HIS A 76 4.33 -3.80 -4.91
CA HIS A 76 3.79 -4.88 -4.10
C HIS A 76 2.26 -4.81 -3.96
N ARG A 77 1.72 -5.89 -3.41
CA ARG A 77 0.36 -6.03 -2.90
C ARG A 77 0.47 -6.56 -1.48
N ASP A 78 -0.47 -6.23 -0.61
CA ASP A 78 -0.56 -6.85 0.70
C ASP A 78 -1.01 -8.31 0.59
N GLN A 79 -0.61 -9.10 1.55
CA GLN A 79 -1.10 -10.45 1.77
C GLN A 79 -1.32 -10.66 3.26
N TYR A 80 -2.48 -11.20 3.61
CA TYR A 80 -2.84 -11.49 4.99
C TYR A 80 -2.96 -13.00 5.19
N THR A 81 -2.29 -13.53 6.20
CA THR A 81 -2.33 -14.94 6.55
C THR A 81 -2.80 -15.11 7.98
N SER A 82 -3.70 -16.08 8.19
CA SER A 82 -4.23 -16.36 9.53
C SER A 82 -3.10 -16.69 10.50
N SER A 83 -3.15 -16.04 11.65
CA SER A 83 -2.25 -16.34 12.79
C SER A 83 -2.82 -17.39 13.74
N GLY A 84 -4.05 -17.85 13.51
CA GLY A 84 -4.80 -18.73 14.39
C GLY A 84 -5.63 -17.96 15.42
N ASP A 85 -4.98 -17.29 16.35
CA ASP A 85 -5.62 -16.44 17.35
C ASP A 85 -5.17 -14.98 17.18
N GLY A 86 -6.13 -14.05 17.02
CA GLY A 86 -5.86 -12.63 16.88
C GLY A 86 -5.79 -12.14 15.44
N PRO A 87 -5.17 -10.98 15.18
CA PRO A 87 -5.13 -10.39 13.85
C PRO A 87 -4.31 -11.24 12.88
N ASP A 88 -4.74 -11.28 11.63
CA ASP A 88 -3.97 -11.89 10.54
C ASP A 88 -2.59 -11.24 10.44
N ARG A 89 -1.60 -12.03 10.03
CA ARG A 89 -0.26 -11.51 9.76
C ARG A 89 -0.24 -10.85 8.39
N ARG A 90 0.11 -9.58 8.34
CA ARG A 90 0.30 -8.81 7.12
C ARG A 90 1.70 -9.02 6.58
N GLU A 91 1.80 -9.33 5.31
CA GLU A 91 3.06 -9.45 4.57
C GLU A 91 2.95 -8.68 3.24
N GLN A 92 4.09 -8.37 2.63
CA GLN A 92 4.15 -7.77 1.31
C GLN A 92 4.44 -8.86 0.27
N LEU A 93 3.57 -8.99 -0.71
CA LEU A 93 3.80 -9.82 -1.88
C LEU A 93 4.41 -8.95 -2.97
N TYR A 94 5.70 -9.13 -3.23
CA TYR A 94 6.41 -8.36 -4.23
C TYR A 94 6.03 -8.79 -5.64
N LEU A 95 5.49 -7.83 -6.41
CA LEU A 95 5.13 -8.00 -7.82
C LEU A 95 6.28 -7.62 -8.73
N SER A 96 7.08 -6.63 -8.34
CA SER A 96 8.33 -6.27 -9.00
C SER A 96 9.39 -5.90 -7.97
N GLU A 97 10.65 -6.15 -8.31
CA GLU A 97 11.81 -5.73 -7.52
C GLU A 97 12.93 -5.27 -8.44
N LEU A 98 13.51 -4.14 -8.10
CA LEU A 98 14.79 -3.67 -8.62
C LEU A 98 15.81 -3.71 -7.48
N ILE A 99 16.88 -4.44 -7.67
CA ILE A 99 18.01 -4.48 -6.74
C ILE A 99 19.21 -3.91 -7.48
N VAL A 100 19.80 -2.85 -6.95
CA VAL A 100 21.00 -2.21 -7.52
C VAL A 100 22.19 -2.53 -6.63
N ALA A 101 23.17 -3.23 -7.19
CA ALA A 101 24.42 -3.54 -6.52
C ALA A 101 25.59 -3.24 -7.47
N ASP A 102 26.65 -2.59 -6.96
CA ASP A 102 27.90 -2.32 -7.68
C ASP A 102 27.71 -1.69 -9.09
N GLY A 103 26.68 -0.83 -9.23
CA GLY A 103 26.38 -0.13 -10.50
C GLY A 103 25.64 -0.97 -11.54
N SER A 104 25.25 -2.21 -11.21
CA SER A 104 24.36 -3.05 -12.02
C SER A 104 23.01 -3.21 -11.33
N GLY A 105 21.94 -3.36 -12.13
CA GLY A 105 20.59 -3.63 -11.66
C GLY A 105 20.21 -5.09 -11.92
N GLU A 106 19.60 -5.72 -10.93
CA GLU A 106 18.90 -6.99 -11.08
C GLU A 106 17.40 -6.72 -11.06
N PHE A 107 16.66 -7.32 -11.98
CA PHE A 107 15.25 -7.05 -12.20
C PHE A 107 14.44 -8.32 -11.98
N TYR A 108 13.38 -8.24 -11.16
CA TYR A 108 12.52 -9.36 -10.85
C TYR A 108 11.05 -9.00 -11.04
N LEU A 109 10.28 -9.93 -11.61
CA LEU A 109 8.82 -9.89 -11.63
C LEU A 109 8.28 -11.16 -10.97
N SER A 110 7.48 -10.98 -9.92
CA SER A 110 6.93 -12.08 -9.11
C SER A 110 7.99 -13.12 -8.69
N GLY A 111 9.16 -12.62 -8.27
CA GLY A 111 10.29 -13.43 -7.81
C GLY A 111 11.12 -14.10 -8.91
N GLN A 112 10.83 -13.84 -10.18
CA GLN A 112 11.62 -14.36 -11.31
C GLN A 112 12.47 -13.25 -11.93
N GLU A 113 13.75 -13.55 -12.17
CA GLU A 113 14.65 -12.63 -12.85
C GLU A 113 14.19 -12.40 -14.30
N VAL A 114 14.17 -11.15 -14.70
CA VAL A 114 13.73 -10.71 -16.03
C VAL A 114 14.73 -9.69 -16.60
N THR A 115 14.56 -9.37 -17.86
CA THR A 115 15.35 -8.31 -18.50
C THR A 115 14.89 -6.92 -18.00
N GLN A 116 15.77 -5.95 -18.12
CA GLN A 116 15.42 -4.54 -17.83
C GLN A 116 14.20 -4.08 -18.63
N ALA A 117 14.11 -4.43 -19.90
CA ALA A 117 12.99 -4.03 -20.76
C ALA A 117 11.65 -4.63 -20.31
N GLU A 118 11.63 -5.88 -19.85
CA GLU A 118 10.44 -6.52 -19.28
C GLU A 118 10.02 -5.86 -17.97
N TYR A 119 10.99 -5.54 -17.11
CA TYR A 119 10.74 -4.82 -15.86
C TYR A 119 10.17 -3.42 -16.13
N GLU A 120 10.80 -2.63 -16.99
CA GLU A 120 10.35 -1.28 -17.35
C GLU A 120 8.93 -1.29 -17.96
N ALA A 121 8.61 -2.28 -18.77
CA ALA A 121 7.26 -2.46 -19.31
C ALA A 121 6.22 -2.75 -18.21
N ALA A 122 6.57 -3.57 -17.23
CA ALA A 122 5.71 -3.87 -16.08
C ALA A 122 5.50 -2.65 -15.19
N GLU A 123 6.56 -1.88 -14.91
CA GLU A 123 6.48 -0.64 -14.14
C GLU A 123 5.64 0.43 -14.87
N ALA A 124 5.81 0.58 -16.19
CA ALA A 124 4.98 1.48 -16.99
C ALA A 124 3.48 1.09 -16.95
N ALA A 125 3.19 -0.21 -16.99
CA ALA A 125 1.81 -0.71 -16.85
C ALA A 125 1.26 -0.45 -15.44
N GLN A 126 2.08 -0.58 -14.41
CA GLN A 126 1.71 -0.24 -13.04
C GLN A 126 1.41 1.24 -12.88
N ASP A 127 2.27 2.09 -13.41
CA ASP A 127 2.09 3.56 -13.34
C ASP A 127 0.82 4.02 -14.07
N ALA A 128 0.45 3.36 -15.15
CA ALA A 128 -0.75 3.68 -15.92
C ALA A 128 -2.07 3.27 -15.26
N LYS A 129 -2.04 2.48 -14.19
CA LYS A 129 -3.25 2.11 -13.44
C LYS A 129 -3.90 3.35 -12.80
N PRO A 130 -5.23 3.36 -12.64
CA PRO A 130 -5.91 4.41 -11.88
C PRO A 130 -5.38 4.50 -10.45
N ASP A 131 -5.15 5.72 -9.98
CA ASP A 131 -4.80 5.96 -8.59
C ASP A 131 -6.01 5.72 -7.67
N ALA A 132 -5.74 5.33 -6.43
CA ALA A 132 -6.75 5.31 -5.39
C ALA A 132 -7.31 6.72 -5.15
N VAL A 133 -8.59 6.80 -4.79
CA VAL A 133 -9.23 8.07 -4.47
C VAL A 133 -9.03 8.35 -2.98
N TRP A 134 -8.45 9.52 -2.69
CA TRP A 134 -8.26 9.98 -1.31
C TRP A 134 -9.33 10.99 -0.94
N TYR A 135 -9.94 10.79 0.23
CA TYR A 135 -10.97 11.65 0.79
C TYR A 135 -10.42 12.38 2.02
N ASN A 136 -10.73 13.66 2.14
CA ASN A 136 -10.45 14.40 3.38
C ASN A 136 -11.36 13.90 4.50
N LEU A 137 -10.82 13.73 5.70
CA LEU A 137 -11.58 13.37 6.89
C LEU A 137 -12.26 14.61 7.50
N LEU A 138 -13.21 15.18 6.73
CA LEU A 138 -14.07 16.28 7.17
C LEU A 138 -15.46 15.73 7.53
N PRO A 139 -16.13 16.28 8.57
CA PRO A 139 -17.43 15.79 8.98
C PRO A 139 -18.49 15.76 7.87
N GLU A 140 -18.52 16.77 7.00
CA GLU A 140 -19.41 16.86 5.84
C GLU A 140 -19.14 15.76 4.81
N ILE A 141 -17.87 15.43 4.54
CA ILE A 141 -17.50 14.36 3.61
C ILE A 141 -17.91 13.00 4.16
N ILE A 142 -17.70 12.78 5.47
CA ILE A 142 -18.13 11.56 6.14
C ILE A 142 -19.65 11.41 6.07
N ALA A 143 -20.40 12.48 6.32
CA ALA A 143 -21.85 12.48 6.24
C ALA A 143 -22.33 12.12 4.82
N ASP A 144 -21.74 12.70 3.79
CA ASP A 144 -22.10 12.43 2.40
C ASP A 144 -21.82 10.98 1.99
N LEU A 145 -20.68 10.42 2.41
CA LEU A 145 -20.26 9.06 2.06
C LEU A 145 -21.08 7.98 2.78
N PHE A 146 -21.50 8.24 4.02
CA PHE A 146 -22.16 7.24 4.85
C PHE A 146 -23.67 7.52 5.07
N GLY A 147 -24.22 8.54 4.41
CA GLY A 147 -25.66 8.80 4.36
C GLY A 147 -26.25 9.24 5.70
N GLN A 148 -25.48 9.95 6.48
CA GLN A 148 -25.91 10.50 7.78
C GLN A 148 -26.55 11.87 7.65
#